data_55265d4e71f377de75e3b08517a93753
#
_entry.id   55265d4e71f377de75e3b08517a93753
#
_cell.length_a   1.000
_cell.length_b   1.000
_cell.length_c   1.000
_cell.angle_alpha   90.00
_cell.angle_beta   90.00
_cell.angle_gamma   90.00
#
_symmetry.space_group_name_H-M   'P 1'
#
loop_
_entity.id
_entity.type
_entity.pdbx_description
1 polymer ?
#
loop_
_entity_poly.entity_id
_entity_poly.type
_entity_poly.pdbx_seq_one_letter_code
_entity_poly.pdbx_strand_id
1 'polypeptide(L)'
;MKILPTLAEVREIASDVNYNVLPVSCEILSDFTTPIEIIKILKNVSTHCYMLESAQANETWGRYTFLCFDPKMEITCVDGEMKIGNLKLKTEHPSDYLRQILADYKSSRFDYLPPFTGGLVGYFSYDYLGYSEPTVKCDAKDTEDFKDVDLMLFDKVIAFDHLRQKIVLIVNMSLDDVEVRYNKAVMELKRLIELLRNGEKRGEPGGKLLDRKSVV
;
A
#
# COMPACT_ATOMS: atom_id res chain seq x y z
N MET A 1 -20.04 10.48 9.09
CA MET A 1 -19.11 9.66 8.28
C MET A 1 -19.91 8.53 7.67
N LYS A 2 -19.97 8.43 6.35
CA LYS A 2 -20.59 7.31 5.63
C LYS A 2 -19.51 6.23 5.43
N ILE A 3 -19.79 5.00 5.84
CA ILE A 3 -18.91 3.84 5.64
C ILE A 3 -19.51 2.97 4.56
N LEU A 4 -18.69 2.54 3.62
CA LEU A 4 -19.06 1.66 2.51
C LEU A 4 -18.05 0.52 2.37
N PRO A 5 -18.52 -0.69 2.00
CA PRO A 5 -19.92 -1.08 2.00
C PRO A 5 -20.49 -1.14 3.44
N THR A 6 -21.83 -1.21 3.55
CA THR A 6 -22.51 -1.44 4.83
C THR A 6 -22.30 -2.89 5.30
N LEU A 7 -22.50 -3.15 6.60
CA LEU A 7 -22.38 -4.52 7.13
C LEU A 7 -23.33 -5.52 6.42
N ALA A 8 -24.52 -5.07 6.02
CA ALA A 8 -25.46 -5.91 5.29
C ALA A 8 -24.91 -6.31 3.91
N GLU A 9 -24.37 -5.35 3.16
CA GLU A 9 -23.71 -5.60 1.87
C GLU A 9 -22.46 -6.49 2.02
N VAL A 10 -21.68 -6.30 3.09
CA VAL A 10 -20.52 -7.15 3.37
C VAL A 10 -20.92 -8.60 3.63
N ARG A 11 -22.02 -8.85 4.36
CA ARG A 11 -22.54 -10.22 4.59
C ARG A 11 -22.97 -10.90 3.28
N GLU A 12 -23.55 -10.15 2.36
CA GLU A 12 -23.94 -10.65 1.05
C GLU A 12 -22.71 -11.03 0.23
N ILE A 13 -21.71 -10.14 0.16
CA ILE A 13 -20.46 -10.37 -0.57
C ILE A 13 -19.65 -11.51 0.05
N ALA A 14 -19.62 -11.63 1.37
CA ALA A 14 -18.91 -12.69 2.08
C ALA A 14 -19.48 -14.09 1.81
N SER A 15 -20.68 -14.20 1.26
CA SER A 15 -21.23 -15.48 0.77
C SER A 15 -20.55 -15.97 -0.52
N ASP A 16 -19.86 -15.09 -1.23
CA ASP A 16 -19.07 -15.42 -2.43
C ASP A 16 -17.69 -15.93 -2.03
N VAL A 17 -17.47 -17.23 -2.17
CA VAL A 17 -16.21 -17.93 -1.84
C VAL A 17 -15.00 -17.50 -2.69
N ASN A 18 -15.20 -16.63 -3.67
CA ASN A 18 -14.12 -16.14 -4.52
C ASN A 18 -13.25 -15.06 -3.86
N TYR A 19 -13.67 -14.49 -2.74
CA TYR A 19 -12.99 -13.40 -2.06
C TYR A 19 -12.56 -13.79 -0.64
N ASN A 20 -11.39 -13.35 -0.24
CA ASN A 20 -10.84 -13.59 1.11
C ASN A 20 -10.77 -12.30 1.94
N VAL A 21 -10.69 -11.16 1.25
CA VAL A 21 -10.66 -9.84 1.86
C VAL A 21 -11.64 -8.89 1.19
N LEU A 22 -12.02 -7.83 1.89
CA LEU A 22 -12.94 -6.83 1.39
C LEU A 22 -12.50 -5.43 1.87
N PRO A 23 -12.43 -4.43 0.97
CA PRO A 23 -12.13 -3.06 1.35
C PRO A 23 -13.36 -2.39 1.99
N VAL A 24 -13.19 -1.90 3.21
CA VAL A 24 -14.14 -1.03 3.90
C VAL A 24 -13.57 0.38 3.85
N SER A 25 -14.38 1.36 3.49
CA SER A 25 -13.90 2.70 3.21
C SER A 25 -14.79 3.80 3.77
N CYS A 26 -14.22 4.99 3.90
CA CYS A 26 -14.96 6.23 4.10
C CYS A 26 -14.26 7.37 3.36
N GLU A 27 -15.02 8.43 3.07
CA GLU A 27 -14.51 9.65 2.46
C GLU A 27 -14.52 10.81 3.46
N ILE A 28 -13.48 11.64 3.41
CA ILE A 28 -13.40 12.94 4.09
C ILE A 28 -12.93 14.01 3.11
N LEU A 29 -13.16 15.28 3.41
CA LEU A 29 -12.62 16.37 2.59
C LEU A 29 -11.11 16.48 2.78
N SER A 30 -10.40 16.91 1.73
CA SER A 30 -8.93 17.06 1.76
C SER A 30 -8.47 18.51 2.03
N ASP A 31 -9.40 19.39 2.37
CA ASP A 31 -9.18 20.84 2.54
C ASP A 31 -8.31 21.23 3.75
N PHE A 32 -8.06 20.29 4.66
CA PHE A 32 -7.30 20.54 5.89
C PHE A 32 -5.84 20.05 5.86
N THR A 33 -5.43 19.32 4.80
CA THR A 33 -4.10 18.70 4.76
C THR A 33 -3.66 18.39 3.32
N THR A 34 -2.38 18.04 3.18
CA THR A 34 -1.77 17.62 1.90
C THR A 34 -1.13 16.24 2.03
N PRO A 35 -0.86 15.52 0.92
CA PRO A 35 -0.13 14.24 0.96
C PRO A 35 1.21 14.36 1.68
N ILE A 36 1.96 15.44 1.47
CA ILE A 36 3.26 15.69 2.12
C ILE A 36 3.12 15.84 3.63
N GLU A 37 2.08 16.53 4.09
CA GLU A 37 1.82 16.66 5.52
C GLU A 37 1.46 15.32 6.16
N ILE A 38 0.68 14.50 5.47
CA ILE A 38 0.31 13.17 5.94
C ILE A 38 1.52 12.24 6.03
N ILE A 39 2.42 12.21 5.03
CA ILE A 39 3.60 11.34 5.11
C ILE A 39 4.49 11.70 6.30
N LYS A 40 4.57 12.99 6.69
CA LYS A 40 5.30 13.42 7.89
C LYS A 40 4.67 12.88 9.17
N ILE A 41 3.34 12.80 9.23
CA ILE A 41 2.61 12.19 10.35
C ILE A 41 2.85 10.68 10.38
N LEU A 42 2.74 10.01 9.22
CA LEU A 42 2.91 8.56 9.12
C LEU A 42 4.31 8.10 9.53
N LYS A 43 5.35 8.89 9.22
CA LYS A 43 6.75 8.61 9.65
C LYS A 43 6.95 8.60 11.18
N ASN A 44 6.02 9.16 11.97
CA ASN A 44 6.09 9.07 13.43
C ASN A 44 5.48 7.78 13.97
N VAL A 45 4.58 7.15 13.22
CA VAL A 45 3.82 5.98 13.68
C VAL A 45 4.22 4.68 12.99
N SER A 46 5.03 4.77 11.93
CA SER A 46 5.50 3.60 11.19
C SER A 46 6.92 3.80 10.67
N THR A 47 7.73 2.76 10.76
CA THR A 47 9.08 2.71 10.15
C THR A 47 9.01 2.57 8.64
N HIS A 48 7.93 1.97 8.13
CA HIS A 48 7.70 1.76 6.71
C HIS A 48 6.45 2.51 6.27
N CYS A 49 6.65 3.49 5.42
CA CYS A 49 5.57 4.21 4.75
C CYS A 49 6.01 4.58 3.34
N TYR A 50 5.07 4.65 2.42
CA TYR A 50 5.33 5.10 1.07
C TYR A 50 4.27 6.10 0.58
N MET A 51 4.63 6.82 -0.47
CA MET A 51 3.75 7.68 -1.22
C MET A 51 3.98 7.42 -2.71
N LEU A 52 2.91 7.12 -3.43
CA LEU A 52 2.89 7.02 -4.88
C LEU A 52 2.14 8.21 -5.44
N GLU A 53 2.87 9.04 -6.18
CA GLU A 53 2.34 10.25 -6.80
C GLU A 53 2.69 10.27 -8.29
N SER A 54 1.73 10.65 -9.14
CA SER A 54 2.00 10.84 -10.55
C SER A 54 2.49 12.25 -10.81
N ALA A 55 3.59 12.36 -11.58
CA ALA A 55 4.13 13.66 -12.00
C ALA A 55 3.29 14.33 -13.11
N GLN A 56 2.41 13.60 -13.78
CA GLN A 56 1.56 14.13 -14.85
C GLN A 56 0.22 14.56 -14.28
N ALA A 57 -0.03 15.86 -14.30
CA ALA A 57 -1.31 16.45 -13.92
C ALA A 57 -2.34 16.34 -15.08
N ASN A 58 -2.80 15.14 -15.40
CA ASN A 58 -3.97 14.94 -16.25
C ASN A 58 -5.06 14.15 -15.51
N GLU A 59 -6.30 14.27 -15.97
CA GLU A 59 -7.47 13.69 -15.30
C GLU A 59 -7.42 12.16 -15.17
N THR A 60 -6.59 11.50 -15.97
CA THR A 60 -6.50 10.04 -16.02
C THR A 60 -5.36 9.49 -15.17
N TRP A 61 -4.17 10.11 -15.21
CA TRP A 61 -2.94 9.58 -14.59
C TRP A 61 -2.53 10.32 -13.32
N GLY A 62 -2.87 11.60 -13.19
CA GLY A 62 -2.52 12.44 -12.02
C GLY A 62 -3.62 12.59 -10.99
N ARG A 63 -4.72 11.81 -11.11
CA ARG A 63 -5.90 11.97 -10.25
C ARG A 63 -5.65 11.60 -8.79
N TYR A 64 -4.83 10.59 -8.54
CA TYR A 64 -4.67 10.05 -7.20
C TYR A 64 -3.23 10.14 -6.70
N THR A 65 -3.09 10.44 -5.39
CA THR A 65 -1.89 10.18 -4.61
C THR A 65 -2.22 9.14 -3.56
N PHE A 66 -1.45 8.04 -3.52
CA PHE A 66 -1.64 6.96 -2.57
C PHE A 66 -0.57 6.99 -1.50
N LEU A 67 -0.98 6.85 -0.23
CA LEU A 67 -0.09 6.68 0.90
C LEU A 67 -0.48 5.42 1.67
N CYS A 68 0.55 4.67 2.09
CA CYS A 68 0.38 3.54 2.99
C CYS A 68 1.46 3.54 4.06
N PHE A 69 1.18 2.87 5.15
CA PHE A 69 2.07 2.74 6.30
C PHE A 69 1.73 1.47 7.08
N ASP A 70 2.64 1.07 7.96
CA ASP A 70 2.47 -0.07 8.86
C ASP A 70 2.06 -1.33 8.08
N PRO A 71 2.99 -1.87 7.26
CA PRO A 71 2.71 -3.03 6.43
C PRO A 71 2.36 -4.23 7.27
N LYS A 72 1.39 -5.01 6.83
CA LYS A 72 0.96 -6.25 7.48
C LYS A 72 2.03 -7.35 7.40
N MET A 73 2.84 -7.29 6.35
CA MET A 73 3.86 -8.31 6.06
C MET A 73 4.97 -7.71 5.19
N GLU A 74 6.21 -8.08 5.49
CA GLU A 74 7.37 -7.83 4.65
C GLU A 74 7.78 -9.12 3.94
N ILE A 75 8.16 -9.02 2.66
CA ILE A 75 8.56 -10.13 1.82
C ILE A 75 9.86 -9.74 1.14
N THR A 76 10.91 -10.49 1.41
CA THR A 76 12.23 -10.26 0.81
C THR A 76 12.77 -11.55 0.20
N CYS A 77 13.59 -11.42 -0.84
CA CYS A 77 14.35 -12.53 -1.41
C CYS A 77 15.76 -12.04 -1.76
N VAL A 78 16.77 -12.85 -1.44
CA VAL A 78 18.18 -12.63 -1.81
C VAL A 78 18.75 -13.99 -2.13
N ASP A 79 19.30 -14.18 -3.32
CA ASP A 79 19.92 -15.45 -3.75
C ASP A 79 19.05 -16.70 -3.49
N GLY A 80 17.74 -16.59 -3.71
CA GLY A 80 16.77 -17.65 -3.47
C GLY A 80 16.41 -17.88 -1.99
N GLU A 81 17.01 -17.16 -1.06
CA GLU A 81 16.61 -17.16 0.34
C GLU A 81 15.45 -16.17 0.54
N MET A 82 14.24 -16.69 0.63
CA MET A 82 13.03 -15.91 0.76
C MET A 82 12.58 -15.79 2.22
N LYS A 83 12.21 -14.59 2.63
CA LYS A 83 11.61 -14.29 3.92
C LYS A 83 10.21 -13.73 3.72
N ILE A 84 9.20 -14.35 4.34
CA ILE A 84 7.80 -13.94 4.33
C ILE A 84 7.36 -13.71 5.77
N GLY A 85 7.35 -12.46 6.22
CA GLY A 85 7.18 -12.14 7.63
C GLY A 85 8.25 -12.84 8.48
N ASN A 86 7.85 -13.79 9.34
CA ASN A 86 8.76 -14.58 10.17
C ASN A 86 9.22 -15.90 9.53
N LEU A 87 8.59 -16.32 8.44
CA LEU A 87 8.95 -17.55 7.73
C LEU A 87 10.19 -17.31 6.86
N LYS A 88 11.16 -18.22 6.95
CA LYS A 88 12.33 -18.26 6.07
C LYS A 88 12.34 -19.56 5.31
N LEU A 89 12.60 -19.51 4.03
CA LEU A 89 12.66 -20.68 3.15
C LEU A 89 13.63 -20.43 1.99
N LYS A 90 14.08 -21.50 1.34
CA LYS A 90 14.86 -21.42 0.11
C LYS A 90 13.99 -21.83 -1.07
N THR A 91 14.02 -21.06 -2.16
CA THR A 91 13.23 -21.32 -3.36
C THR A 91 13.93 -20.88 -4.62
N GLU A 92 13.72 -21.62 -5.69
CA GLU A 92 14.10 -21.24 -7.06
C GLU A 92 12.97 -20.48 -7.78
N HIS A 93 11.76 -20.45 -7.18
CA HIS A 93 10.57 -19.83 -7.77
C HIS A 93 9.87 -18.89 -6.78
N PRO A 94 10.46 -17.73 -6.46
CA PRO A 94 9.84 -16.76 -5.53
C PRO A 94 8.46 -16.30 -5.98
N SER A 95 8.21 -16.26 -7.31
CA SER A 95 6.93 -15.85 -7.89
C SER A 95 5.74 -16.70 -7.43
N ASP A 96 5.95 -17.98 -7.12
CA ASP A 96 4.84 -18.87 -6.74
C ASP A 96 4.31 -18.50 -5.36
N TYR A 97 5.20 -18.18 -4.44
CA TYR A 97 4.82 -17.66 -3.12
C TYR A 97 4.11 -16.32 -3.19
N LEU A 98 4.59 -15.43 -4.08
CA LEU A 98 3.95 -14.12 -4.30
C LEU A 98 2.54 -14.28 -4.87
N ARG A 99 2.34 -15.20 -5.84
CA ARG A 99 1.01 -15.51 -6.38
C ARG A 99 0.09 -16.09 -5.30
N GLN A 100 0.61 -16.97 -4.43
CA GLN A 100 -0.17 -17.52 -3.33
C GLN A 100 -0.61 -16.40 -2.36
N ILE A 101 0.31 -15.52 -1.96
CA ILE A 101 -0.03 -14.37 -1.11
C ILE A 101 -1.12 -13.51 -1.77
N LEU A 102 -0.99 -13.20 -3.07
CA LEU A 102 -2.00 -12.43 -3.79
C LEU A 102 -3.35 -13.17 -3.86
N ALA A 103 -3.34 -14.50 -4.00
CA ALA A 103 -4.57 -15.29 -3.98
C ALA A 103 -5.25 -15.25 -2.59
N ASP A 104 -4.46 -15.30 -1.51
CA ASP A 104 -4.96 -15.21 -0.13
C ASP A 104 -5.55 -13.81 0.19
N TYR A 105 -5.14 -12.78 -0.57
CA TYR A 105 -5.64 -11.40 -0.45
C TYR A 105 -6.55 -10.99 -1.62
N LYS A 106 -7.19 -11.95 -2.29
CA LYS A 106 -8.13 -11.67 -3.36
C LYS A 106 -9.35 -10.91 -2.85
N SER A 107 -9.60 -9.75 -3.44
CA SER A 107 -10.60 -8.77 -3.02
C SER A 107 -11.61 -8.46 -4.13
N SER A 108 -12.85 -8.15 -3.73
CA SER A 108 -13.83 -7.54 -4.63
C SER A 108 -13.41 -6.12 -5.03
N ARG A 109 -13.84 -5.68 -6.21
CA ARG A 109 -13.64 -4.31 -6.70
C ARG A 109 -14.96 -3.56 -6.64
N PHE A 110 -14.86 -2.28 -6.31
CA PHE A 110 -16.00 -1.36 -6.27
C PHE A 110 -15.69 -0.13 -7.12
N ASP A 111 -16.60 0.27 -7.99
CA ASP A 111 -16.43 1.40 -8.91
C ASP A 111 -16.30 2.75 -8.20
N TYR A 112 -16.76 2.85 -6.95
CA TYR A 112 -16.64 4.05 -6.14
C TYR A 112 -15.26 4.19 -5.45
N LEU A 113 -14.43 3.15 -5.47
CA LEU A 113 -13.08 3.16 -4.91
C LEU A 113 -12.03 3.54 -5.96
N PRO A 114 -10.88 4.07 -5.52
CA PRO A 114 -9.75 4.28 -6.41
C PRO A 114 -9.18 2.95 -6.92
N PRO A 115 -8.39 2.96 -8.01
CA PRO A 115 -7.89 1.73 -8.65
C PRO A 115 -6.96 0.91 -7.77
N PHE A 116 -6.30 1.53 -6.78
CA PHE A 116 -5.47 0.84 -5.80
C PHE A 116 -6.11 0.92 -4.42
N THR A 117 -6.45 -0.25 -3.86
CA THR A 117 -7.12 -0.38 -2.56
C THR A 117 -6.28 -1.13 -1.52
N GLY A 118 -5.07 -1.57 -1.87
CA GLY A 118 -4.14 -2.33 -1.06
C GLY A 118 -3.44 -3.41 -1.87
N GLY A 119 -2.48 -4.07 -1.27
CA GLY A 119 -1.70 -5.12 -1.92
C GLY A 119 -0.20 -4.99 -1.69
N LEU A 120 0.58 -5.61 -2.56
CA LEU A 120 2.03 -5.61 -2.49
C LEU A 120 2.61 -4.35 -3.15
N VAL A 121 3.51 -3.69 -2.44
CA VAL A 121 4.26 -2.51 -2.92
C VAL A 121 5.74 -2.69 -2.59
N GLY A 122 6.59 -2.36 -3.52
CA GLY A 122 8.04 -2.47 -3.40
C GLY A 122 8.69 -2.61 -4.78
N TYR A 123 9.77 -3.38 -4.87
CA TYR A 123 10.49 -3.56 -6.12
C TYR A 123 10.97 -5.00 -6.33
N PHE A 124 11.24 -5.29 -7.60
CA PHE A 124 12.05 -6.41 -8.04
C PHE A 124 13.36 -5.84 -8.60
N SER A 125 14.50 -6.42 -8.22
CA SER A 125 15.79 -6.03 -8.80
C SER A 125 15.87 -6.46 -10.26
N TYR A 126 16.85 -5.96 -10.97
CA TYR A 126 17.13 -6.44 -12.34
C TYR A 126 17.50 -7.93 -12.34
N ASP A 127 18.24 -8.38 -11.34
CA ASP A 127 18.72 -9.76 -11.22
C ASP A 127 17.62 -10.77 -10.92
N TYR A 128 16.41 -10.29 -10.51
CA TYR A 128 15.22 -11.12 -10.44
C TYR A 128 14.89 -11.84 -11.76
N LEU A 129 15.37 -11.29 -12.89
CA LEU A 129 15.22 -11.92 -14.20
C LEU A 129 15.78 -13.35 -14.22
N GLY A 130 16.84 -13.64 -13.47
CA GLY A 130 17.44 -14.97 -13.35
C GLY A 130 16.49 -16.06 -12.87
N TYR A 131 15.46 -15.71 -12.06
CA TYR A 131 14.43 -16.66 -11.61
C TYR A 131 13.41 -16.99 -12.69
N SER A 132 13.20 -16.09 -13.63
CA SER A 132 12.22 -16.28 -14.73
C SER A 132 12.87 -16.84 -15.99
N GLU A 133 14.12 -16.47 -16.24
CA GLU A 133 14.91 -16.82 -17.44
C GLU A 133 16.28 -17.37 -17.06
N PRO A 134 16.38 -18.67 -16.68
CA PRO A 134 17.65 -19.27 -16.21
C PRO A 134 18.79 -19.23 -17.22
N THR A 135 18.50 -18.95 -18.50
CA THR A 135 19.50 -18.79 -19.56
C THR A 135 20.23 -17.45 -19.51
N VAL A 136 19.65 -16.46 -18.83
CA VAL A 136 20.24 -15.15 -18.65
C VAL A 136 21.18 -15.20 -17.45
N LYS A 137 22.46 -14.86 -17.71
CA LYS A 137 23.44 -14.75 -16.63
C LYS A 137 23.45 -13.31 -16.14
N CYS A 138 23.14 -13.12 -14.86
CA CYS A 138 23.27 -11.85 -14.17
C CYS A 138 24.64 -11.80 -13.48
N ASP A 139 25.70 -11.59 -14.28
CA ASP A 139 27.10 -11.61 -13.80
C ASP A 139 27.59 -10.22 -13.38
N ALA A 140 26.76 -9.20 -13.37
CA ALA A 140 27.12 -7.86 -12.92
C ALA A 140 27.44 -7.87 -11.43
N LYS A 141 28.53 -7.18 -11.05
CA LYS A 141 28.86 -7.05 -9.64
C LYS A 141 27.82 -6.14 -8.95
N ASP A 142 27.07 -6.70 -8.04
CA ASP A 142 26.23 -5.91 -7.14
C ASP A 142 27.12 -5.23 -6.09
N THR A 143 27.13 -3.89 -6.10
CA THR A 143 27.85 -3.06 -5.13
C THR A 143 26.95 -2.41 -4.09
N GLU A 144 25.64 -2.53 -4.26
CA GLU A 144 24.61 -1.85 -3.46
C GLU A 144 23.80 -2.83 -2.59
N ASP A 145 24.06 -4.13 -2.72
CA ASP A 145 23.37 -5.22 -1.99
C ASP A 145 21.83 -5.15 -2.15
N PHE A 146 21.36 -4.91 -3.38
CA PHE A 146 19.93 -4.92 -3.68
C PHE A 146 19.36 -6.32 -3.48
N LYS A 147 18.22 -6.39 -2.80
CA LYS A 147 17.46 -7.63 -2.72
C LYS A 147 16.80 -7.94 -4.05
N ASP A 148 16.70 -9.20 -4.42
CA ASP A 148 16.00 -9.64 -5.65
C ASP A 148 14.52 -9.27 -5.59
N VAL A 149 13.92 -9.40 -4.38
CA VAL A 149 12.56 -8.99 -4.08
C VAL A 149 12.57 -8.22 -2.77
N ASP A 150 11.98 -7.04 -2.75
CA ASP A 150 11.68 -6.28 -1.54
C ASP A 150 10.27 -5.69 -1.63
N LEU A 151 9.30 -6.41 -1.08
CA LEU A 151 7.88 -6.09 -1.14
C LEU A 151 7.29 -6.02 0.26
N MET A 152 6.28 -5.20 0.40
CA MET A 152 5.48 -5.05 1.61
C MET A 152 4.01 -5.16 1.28
N LEU A 153 3.26 -5.91 2.09
CA LEU A 153 1.81 -6.03 1.97
C LEU A 153 1.13 -4.97 2.82
N PHE A 154 0.36 -4.10 2.16
CA PHE A 154 -0.43 -3.07 2.83
C PHE A 154 -1.91 -3.38 2.74
N ASP A 155 -2.58 -3.36 3.88
CA ASP A 155 -4.03 -3.55 4.02
C ASP A 155 -4.77 -2.23 4.33
N LYS A 156 -4.03 -1.13 4.52
CA LYS A 156 -4.55 0.23 4.76
C LYS A 156 -4.05 1.17 3.68
N VAL A 157 -4.94 1.94 3.08
CA VAL A 157 -4.62 2.90 2.02
C VAL A 157 -5.29 4.24 2.32
N ILE A 158 -4.53 5.30 2.15
CA ILE A 158 -5.00 6.67 2.17
C ILE A 158 -4.86 7.19 0.74
N ALA A 159 -5.96 7.42 0.05
CA ALA A 159 -5.97 7.87 -1.34
C ALA A 159 -6.50 9.31 -1.41
N PHE A 160 -5.68 10.23 -1.87
CA PHE A 160 -6.12 11.59 -2.22
C PHE A 160 -6.70 11.57 -3.62
N ASP A 161 -7.97 11.90 -3.75
CA ASP A 161 -8.64 12.16 -5.03
C ASP A 161 -8.57 13.67 -5.32
N HIS A 162 -7.57 14.07 -6.10
CA HIS A 162 -7.34 15.49 -6.41
C HIS A 162 -8.46 16.09 -7.25
N LEU A 163 -9.13 15.29 -8.07
CA LEU A 163 -10.26 15.75 -8.88
C LEU A 163 -11.49 16.08 -8.03
N ARG A 164 -11.79 15.23 -7.02
CA ARG A 164 -12.95 15.41 -6.13
C ARG A 164 -12.61 16.16 -4.84
N GLN A 165 -11.34 16.50 -4.62
CA GLN A 165 -10.83 17.14 -3.40
C GLN A 165 -11.24 16.36 -2.13
N LYS A 166 -11.05 15.05 -2.18
CA LYS A 166 -11.38 14.13 -1.09
C LYS A 166 -10.21 13.24 -0.75
N ILE A 167 -10.22 12.76 0.49
CA ILE A 167 -9.38 11.65 0.92
C ILE A 167 -10.28 10.45 1.12
N VAL A 168 -9.97 9.37 0.42
CA VAL A 168 -10.62 8.05 0.59
C VAL A 168 -9.74 7.22 1.50
N LEU A 169 -10.25 6.86 2.66
CA LEU A 169 -9.59 5.96 3.61
C LEU A 169 -10.12 4.55 3.38
N ILE A 170 -9.21 3.59 3.25
CA ILE A 170 -9.54 2.21 2.94
C ILE A 170 -8.84 1.30 3.94
N VAL A 171 -9.57 0.35 4.49
CA VAL A 171 -9.07 -0.73 5.34
C VAL A 171 -9.58 -2.05 4.80
N ASN A 172 -8.67 -2.94 4.42
CA ASN A 172 -9.01 -4.27 3.92
C ASN A 172 -9.24 -5.20 5.12
N MET A 173 -10.44 -5.74 5.24
CA MET A 173 -10.81 -6.71 6.28
C MET A 173 -10.79 -8.13 5.71
N SER A 174 -10.44 -9.11 6.54
CA SER A 174 -10.63 -10.52 6.23
C SER A 174 -12.12 -10.89 6.33
N LEU A 175 -12.57 -11.88 5.56
CA LEU A 175 -13.95 -12.37 5.55
C LEU A 175 -14.19 -13.60 6.47
N ASP A 176 -13.20 -13.97 7.30
CA ASP A 176 -13.26 -15.12 8.22
C ASP A 176 -14.29 -14.96 9.36
N ASP A 177 -14.46 -13.74 9.89
CA ASP A 177 -15.44 -13.37 10.94
C ASP A 177 -15.96 -11.97 10.62
N VAL A 178 -16.95 -11.94 9.73
CA VAL A 178 -17.44 -10.70 9.08
C VAL A 178 -17.78 -9.62 10.10
N GLU A 179 -18.52 -9.96 11.17
CA GLU A 179 -19.00 -8.94 12.12
C GLU A 179 -17.87 -8.34 12.94
N VAL A 180 -17.01 -9.20 13.48
CA VAL A 180 -15.86 -8.75 14.28
C VAL A 180 -14.88 -7.98 13.41
N ARG A 181 -14.60 -8.47 12.20
CA ARG A 181 -13.67 -7.84 11.26
C ARG A 181 -14.18 -6.51 10.73
N TYR A 182 -15.48 -6.43 10.42
CA TYR A 182 -16.11 -5.18 10.01
C TYR A 182 -16.02 -4.10 11.10
N ASN A 183 -16.37 -4.46 12.34
CA ASN A 183 -16.27 -3.53 13.46
C ASN A 183 -14.83 -3.05 13.70
N LYS A 184 -13.85 -3.95 13.59
CA LYS A 184 -12.41 -3.58 13.66
C LYS A 184 -12.02 -2.63 12.52
N ALA A 185 -12.44 -2.89 11.29
CA ALA A 185 -12.18 -2.01 10.15
C ALA A 185 -12.79 -0.62 10.35
N VAL A 186 -14.02 -0.55 10.86
CA VAL A 186 -14.69 0.73 11.20
C VAL A 186 -13.93 1.49 12.29
N MET A 187 -13.44 0.79 13.32
CA MET A 187 -12.61 1.41 14.37
C MET A 187 -11.30 1.93 13.80
N GLU A 188 -10.65 1.16 12.93
CA GLU A 188 -9.40 1.58 12.29
C GLU A 188 -9.61 2.78 11.37
N LEU A 189 -10.71 2.84 10.60
CA LEU A 189 -11.06 4.03 9.83
C LEU A 189 -11.22 5.28 10.71
N LYS A 190 -11.86 5.15 11.88
CA LYS A 190 -11.98 6.26 12.84
C LYS A 190 -10.61 6.68 13.36
N ARG A 191 -9.75 5.71 13.72
CA ARG A 191 -8.37 5.96 14.17
C ARG A 191 -7.54 6.67 13.09
N LEU A 192 -7.69 6.26 11.82
CA LEU A 192 -7.04 6.94 10.71
C LEU A 192 -7.48 8.41 10.61
N ILE A 193 -8.77 8.70 10.72
CA ILE A 193 -9.27 10.09 10.69
C ILE A 193 -8.65 10.92 11.82
N GLU A 194 -8.62 10.39 13.04
CA GLU A 194 -7.99 11.06 14.19
C GLU A 194 -6.49 11.28 13.96
N LEU A 195 -5.78 10.28 13.41
CA LEU A 195 -4.37 10.39 13.08
C LEU A 195 -4.12 11.49 12.04
N LEU A 196 -4.93 11.57 10.99
CA LEU A 196 -4.78 12.58 9.94
C LEU A 196 -5.08 14.01 10.43
N ARG A 197 -6.01 14.15 11.38
CA ARG A 197 -6.41 15.47 11.91
C ARG A 197 -5.49 15.97 13.02
N ASN A 198 -5.07 15.08 13.91
CA ASN A 198 -4.44 15.44 15.18
C ASN A 198 -3.01 14.87 15.31
N GLY A 199 -2.51 14.12 14.33
CA GLY A 199 -1.17 13.54 14.37
C GLY A 199 -0.08 14.61 14.35
N GLU A 200 0.96 14.40 15.15
CA GLU A 200 2.13 15.25 15.17
C GLU A 200 2.94 15.07 13.88
N LYS A 201 3.35 16.18 13.28
CA LYS A 201 4.21 16.18 12.10
C LYS A 201 5.65 16.02 12.54
N ARG A 202 6.39 15.11 11.92
CA ARG A 202 7.83 15.03 12.11
C ARG A 202 8.48 16.33 11.61
N GLY A 203 9.08 17.08 12.52
CA GLY A 203 9.86 18.28 12.20
C GLY A 203 11.11 17.83 11.43
N GLU A 204 11.12 18.02 10.13
CA GLU A 204 12.38 17.97 9.37
C GLU A 204 13.07 19.33 9.51
N PRO A 205 14.40 19.36 9.74
CA PRO A 205 15.14 20.62 9.63
C PRO A 205 14.85 21.19 8.22
N GLY A 206 14.37 22.42 8.17
CA GLY A 206 13.96 23.06 6.93
C GLY A 206 15.02 22.88 5.85
N GLY A 207 14.64 22.23 4.76
CA GLY A 207 15.52 22.06 3.61
C GLY A 207 15.97 23.43 3.12
N LYS A 208 17.27 23.65 2.93
CA LYS A 208 17.75 24.84 2.23
C LYS A 208 17.19 24.79 0.81
N LEU A 209 16.47 25.83 0.41
CA LEU A 209 16.16 26.07 -0.98
C LEU A 209 17.51 26.14 -1.73
N LEU A 210 17.84 25.07 -2.43
CA LEU A 210 18.92 25.10 -3.38
C LEU A 210 18.45 25.92 -4.56
N ASP A 211 19.03 27.11 -4.71
CA ASP A 211 18.81 27.96 -5.88
C ASP A 211 19.20 27.14 -7.12
N ARG A 212 18.19 26.70 -7.89
CA ARG A 212 18.41 26.10 -9.19
C ARG A 212 18.85 27.20 -10.12
N LYS A 213 20.13 27.46 -10.20
CA LYS A 213 20.66 28.12 -11.38
C LYS A 213 20.36 27.23 -12.57
N SER A 214 19.41 27.65 -13.39
CA SER A 214 19.19 27.06 -14.69
C SER A 214 20.50 27.09 -15.44
N VAL A 215 21.09 25.92 -15.70
CA VAL A 215 22.18 25.79 -16.67
C VAL A 215 21.51 25.90 -18.04
N VAL A 216 21.76 27.03 -18.71
CA VAL A 216 21.45 27.25 -20.12
C VAL A 216 22.48 26.49 -20.94
#